data_877503052b78f6bd728fa54521a0e466
#
_entry.id   877503052b78f6bd728fa54521a0e466
#
_cell.length_a   1.000
_cell.length_b   1.000
_cell.length_c   1.000
_cell.angle_alpha   90.00
_cell.angle_beta   90.00
_cell.angle_gamma   90.00
#
_symmetry.space_group_name_H-M   'P 1'
#
loop_
_entity.id
_entity.type
_entity.pdbx_description
1 polymer ?
#
loop_
_entity_poly.entity_id
_entity_poly.type
_entity_poly.pdbx_seq_one_letter_code
_entity_poly.pdbx_strand_id
1 'polypeptide(L)'
;MVLSRFWIFIFIFSIGFVIFDLFSNQQYSIDFIINGKKDDPILVAEHFKKDTPRYILSEIEKSENKELTIKGKNNVDTLYVANNNTIKVYAGKQKSDGLLATAKSSLIDLIIPLIAYLALFCGLMELLIVSGASEKLAQFLNPAFRKIFPSLPSNHPSMSYMTLNFAANLLGLDSAATPFGLKAMESLQELNTDKSKASDAQIMFMCLHAAGLTLIPTSIIGYRAAENASNPADVVLPCIITSLVGTLVAFIFVAIKQRIRLISIGFFVIFSIIIGGIVGFILFINSMNLIEKNVFTSNFSGVLLLLIIFFILVYAFIHEKKFTEQNTNIFDTFVRGANNGLKTGKSIFPYALGMLVAISLFRNSELFEIISNFISNLFSHFGVAKEITDSFSVALLRPFSSSGSRGFMIDSMRTYGVDSLTGRLACIFQSSAETTFYVIAVYFGAINIRNIRYTLGVMLLVDLACVVTAIIIASLFF
;
A
#
# COMPACT_ATOMS: atom_id res chain seq x y z
N MET A 1 -4.32 10.58 18.76
CA MET A 1 -5.67 11.13 19.02
C MET A 1 -6.65 10.88 17.88
N VAL A 2 -6.32 11.15 16.61
CA VAL A 2 -7.26 10.98 15.48
C VAL A 2 -7.69 9.52 15.30
N LEU A 3 -6.76 8.57 15.24
CA LEU A 3 -7.06 7.14 15.09
C LEU A 3 -7.94 6.60 16.23
N SER A 4 -7.65 6.99 17.48
CA SER A 4 -8.44 6.56 18.64
C SER A 4 -9.89 7.06 18.56
N ARG A 5 -10.10 8.32 18.16
CA ARG A 5 -11.46 8.87 17.97
C ARG A 5 -12.18 8.21 16.81
N PHE A 6 -11.49 7.99 15.69
CA PHE A 6 -12.04 7.29 14.53
C PHE A 6 -12.44 5.85 14.87
N TRP A 7 -11.58 5.10 15.56
CA TRP A 7 -11.84 3.74 16.00
C TRP A 7 -13.05 3.64 16.94
N ILE A 8 -13.10 4.50 17.97
CA ILE A 8 -14.25 4.57 18.90
C ILE A 8 -15.52 4.96 18.15
N PHE A 9 -15.43 5.93 17.22
CA PHE A 9 -16.56 6.36 16.39
C PHE A 9 -17.15 5.20 15.59
N ILE A 10 -16.31 4.41 14.89
CA ILE A 10 -16.75 3.23 14.14
C ILE A 10 -17.50 2.27 15.08
N PHE A 11 -16.94 1.93 16.25
CA PHE A 11 -17.57 1.02 17.19
C PHE A 11 -18.93 1.55 17.69
N ILE A 12 -18.97 2.78 18.18
CA ILE A 12 -20.19 3.35 18.74
C ILE A 12 -21.29 3.49 17.69
N PHE A 13 -20.95 4.00 16.50
CA PHE A 13 -21.93 4.17 15.42
C PHE A 13 -22.43 2.83 14.90
N SER A 14 -21.55 1.85 14.69
CA SER A 14 -21.96 0.53 14.22
C SER A 14 -22.86 -0.18 15.23
N ILE A 15 -22.47 -0.17 16.52
CA ILE A 15 -23.31 -0.77 17.57
C ILE A 15 -24.63 -0.01 17.71
N GLY A 16 -24.59 1.33 17.69
CA GLY A 16 -25.79 2.16 17.76
C GLY A 16 -26.74 1.90 16.60
N PHE A 17 -26.22 1.78 15.38
CA PHE A 17 -27.01 1.46 14.18
C PHE A 17 -27.65 0.07 14.30
N VAL A 18 -26.88 -0.94 14.71
CA VAL A 18 -27.40 -2.30 14.94
C VAL A 18 -28.49 -2.34 15.99
N ILE A 19 -28.31 -1.64 17.11
CA ILE A 19 -29.33 -1.55 18.16
C ILE A 19 -30.58 -0.86 17.62
N PHE A 20 -30.41 0.25 16.88
CA PHE A 20 -31.53 0.96 16.26
C PHE A 20 -32.32 0.06 15.30
N ASP A 21 -31.62 -0.70 14.46
CA ASP A 21 -32.23 -1.58 13.46
C ASP A 21 -32.97 -2.78 14.11
N LEU A 22 -32.42 -3.35 15.18
CA LEU A 22 -33.09 -4.37 15.97
C LEU A 22 -34.44 -3.90 16.54
N PHE A 23 -34.55 -2.63 16.94
CA PHE A 23 -35.78 -2.05 17.43
C PHE A 23 -36.75 -1.59 16.34
N SER A 24 -36.23 -1.21 15.15
CA SER A 24 -37.03 -0.65 14.06
C SER A 24 -37.57 -1.71 13.11
N ASN A 25 -36.73 -2.65 12.66
CA ASN A 25 -37.02 -3.54 11.54
C ASN A 25 -37.03 -5.03 11.87
N GLN A 26 -36.57 -5.45 13.06
CA GLN A 26 -36.44 -6.85 13.49
C GLN A 26 -35.65 -7.77 12.52
N GLN A 27 -34.91 -7.22 11.58
CA GLN A 27 -34.22 -7.98 10.50
C GLN A 27 -32.85 -8.52 10.91
N TYR A 28 -32.23 -7.99 11.97
CA TYR A 28 -30.89 -8.40 12.39
C TYR A 28 -30.92 -9.48 13.49
N SER A 29 -30.21 -10.57 13.23
CA SER A 29 -29.84 -11.50 14.28
C SER A 29 -28.55 -11.03 14.95
N ILE A 30 -28.52 -10.93 16.29
CA ILE A 30 -27.29 -10.67 17.06
C ILE A 30 -26.22 -11.71 16.72
N ASP A 31 -26.63 -12.93 16.42
CA ASP A 31 -25.76 -14.02 15.99
C ASP A 31 -24.98 -13.67 14.72
N PHE A 32 -25.61 -12.97 13.78
CA PHE A 32 -24.99 -12.51 12.56
C PHE A 32 -23.83 -11.53 12.79
N ILE A 33 -23.99 -10.61 13.75
CA ILE A 33 -22.96 -9.62 14.09
C ILE A 33 -21.81 -10.26 14.84
N ILE A 34 -22.09 -11.23 15.71
CA ILE A 34 -21.09 -11.94 16.50
C ILE A 34 -20.35 -12.97 15.64
N ASN A 35 -21.06 -13.77 14.85
CA ASN A 35 -20.54 -14.91 14.10
C ASN A 35 -20.33 -14.62 12.59
N GLY A 36 -21.02 -13.61 12.03
CA GLY A 36 -20.88 -13.15 10.64
C GLY A 36 -21.60 -14.00 9.61
N LYS A 37 -21.50 -13.55 8.36
CA LYS A 37 -22.00 -14.23 7.16
C LYS A 37 -21.04 -15.38 6.81
N LYS A 38 -21.40 -16.59 7.20
CA LYS A 38 -20.61 -17.76 6.87
C LYS A 38 -21.11 -18.33 5.53
N ASP A 39 -20.17 -18.69 4.67
CA ASP A 39 -20.41 -19.39 3.40
C ASP A 39 -21.09 -18.56 2.27
N ASP A 40 -21.26 -17.25 2.42
CA ASP A 40 -21.73 -16.41 1.31
C ASP A 40 -20.69 -16.42 0.16
N PRO A 41 -21.11 -16.51 -1.10
CA PRO A 41 -20.20 -16.48 -2.23
C PRO A 41 -19.57 -15.10 -2.40
N ILE A 42 -18.26 -15.05 -2.67
CA ILE A 42 -17.51 -13.80 -2.87
C ILE A 42 -17.73 -13.27 -4.28
N LEU A 43 -18.24 -12.03 -4.42
CA LEU A 43 -18.37 -11.37 -5.73
C LEU A 43 -16.96 -11.03 -6.27
N VAL A 44 -16.62 -11.60 -7.43
CA VAL A 44 -15.31 -11.42 -8.07
C VAL A 44 -15.39 -10.45 -9.25
N ALA A 45 -16.48 -10.48 -10.00
CA ALA A 45 -16.68 -9.63 -11.17
C ALA A 45 -18.17 -9.40 -11.45
N GLU A 46 -18.48 -8.29 -12.11
CA GLU A 46 -19.78 -8.02 -12.69
C GLU A 46 -19.58 -7.60 -14.16
N HIS A 47 -20.17 -8.34 -15.09
CA HIS A 47 -20.08 -8.11 -16.52
C HIS A 47 -21.44 -7.81 -17.12
N PHE A 48 -21.49 -6.99 -18.17
CA PHE A 48 -22.73 -6.89 -18.96
C PHE A 48 -22.99 -8.22 -19.70
N LYS A 49 -24.25 -8.59 -19.87
CA LYS A 49 -24.63 -9.81 -20.60
C LYS A 49 -24.00 -9.90 -22.00
N LYS A 50 -23.87 -8.76 -22.70
CA LYS A 50 -23.26 -8.68 -24.03
C LYS A 50 -21.76 -9.06 -24.04
N ASP A 51 -21.06 -8.90 -22.92
CA ASP A 51 -19.62 -9.13 -22.79
C ASP A 51 -19.32 -10.54 -22.23
N THR A 52 -20.38 -11.30 -21.88
CA THR A 52 -20.25 -12.65 -21.32
C THR A 52 -20.24 -13.70 -22.45
N PRO A 53 -19.38 -14.73 -22.36
CA PRO A 53 -19.32 -15.81 -23.35
C PRO A 53 -20.68 -16.49 -23.57
N ARG A 54 -21.05 -16.73 -24.84
CA ARG A 54 -22.36 -17.28 -25.23
C ARG A 54 -22.68 -18.64 -24.58
N TYR A 55 -21.69 -19.49 -24.37
CA TYR A 55 -21.89 -20.77 -23.72
C TYR A 55 -22.31 -20.65 -22.24
N ILE A 56 -21.79 -19.64 -21.51
CA ILE A 56 -22.21 -19.34 -20.14
C ILE A 56 -23.66 -18.83 -20.14
N LEU A 57 -23.97 -17.88 -21.04
CA LEU A 57 -25.33 -17.34 -21.18
C LEU A 57 -26.35 -18.40 -21.46
N SER A 58 -26.07 -19.31 -22.42
CA SER A 58 -26.99 -20.39 -22.80
C SER A 58 -27.24 -21.37 -21.66
N GLU A 59 -26.28 -21.63 -20.80
CA GLU A 59 -26.46 -22.51 -19.65
C GLU A 59 -27.21 -21.83 -18.50
N ILE A 60 -26.96 -20.53 -18.27
CA ILE A 60 -27.71 -19.74 -17.28
C ILE A 60 -29.18 -19.59 -17.67
N GLU A 61 -29.48 -19.41 -18.96
CA GLU A 61 -30.86 -19.30 -19.46
C GLU A 61 -31.65 -20.60 -19.33
N LYS A 62 -30.98 -21.77 -19.34
CA LYS A 62 -31.59 -23.06 -19.09
C LYS A 62 -31.86 -23.33 -17.61
N SER A 63 -31.20 -22.63 -16.70
CA SER A 63 -31.36 -22.81 -15.27
C SER A 63 -32.61 -22.07 -14.77
N GLU A 64 -33.48 -22.76 -14.01
CA GLU A 64 -34.69 -22.15 -13.41
C GLU A 64 -34.38 -20.93 -12.52
N ASN A 65 -33.24 -20.94 -11.82
CA ASN A 65 -32.82 -19.90 -10.91
C ASN A 65 -31.95 -18.82 -11.57
N LYS A 66 -31.70 -18.89 -12.90
CA LYS A 66 -30.77 -18.03 -13.62
C LYS A 66 -29.35 -18.03 -13.01
N GLU A 67 -28.91 -19.16 -12.52
CA GLU A 67 -27.61 -19.38 -11.90
C GLU A 67 -26.90 -20.54 -12.59
N LEU A 68 -25.57 -20.44 -12.68
CA LEU A 68 -24.69 -21.47 -13.20
C LEU A 68 -23.49 -21.65 -12.29
N THR A 69 -23.27 -22.85 -11.78
CA THR A 69 -22.06 -23.17 -11.00
C THR A 69 -21.09 -23.96 -11.84
N ILE A 70 -19.90 -23.44 -12.07
CA ILE A 70 -18.81 -24.13 -12.77
C ILE A 70 -17.77 -24.55 -11.74
N LYS A 71 -17.51 -25.88 -11.64
CA LYS A 71 -16.48 -26.44 -10.77
C LYS A 71 -15.09 -26.10 -11.28
N GLY A 72 -14.31 -25.38 -10.48
CA GLY A 72 -12.94 -25.01 -10.80
C GLY A 72 -11.93 -26.12 -10.49
N LYS A 73 -10.80 -26.14 -11.22
CA LYS A 73 -9.70 -27.11 -11.02
C LYS A 73 -9.07 -27.10 -9.63
N ASN A 74 -9.23 -26.00 -8.86
CA ASN A 74 -8.58 -25.78 -7.55
C ASN A 74 -9.59 -25.83 -6.38
N ASN A 75 -10.69 -26.58 -6.48
CA ASN A 75 -11.77 -26.61 -5.50
C ASN A 75 -12.46 -25.26 -5.23
N VAL A 76 -12.30 -24.30 -6.09
CA VAL A 76 -13.00 -23.01 -6.03
C VAL A 76 -14.10 -23.04 -7.09
N ASP A 77 -15.33 -23.20 -6.65
CA ASP A 77 -16.48 -23.17 -7.54
C ASP A 77 -16.78 -21.72 -7.94
N THR A 78 -17.05 -21.50 -9.22
CA THR A 78 -17.46 -20.20 -9.75
C THR A 78 -18.95 -20.19 -10.00
N LEU A 79 -19.68 -19.32 -9.31
CA LEU A 79 -21.12 -19.13 -9.44
C LEU A 79 -21.41 -17.90 -10.29
N TYR A 80 -22.15 -18.08 -11.37
CA TYR A 80 -22.65 -17.01 -12.24
C TYR A 80 -24.12 -16.78 -11.94
N VAL A 81 -24.51 -15.55 -11.60
CA VAL A 81 -25.88 -15.15 -11.31
C VAL A 81 -26.32 -14.07 -12.29
N ALA A 82 -27.34 -14.34 -13.08
CA ALA A 82 -27.84 -13.35 -14.03
C ALA A 82 -28.84 -12.40 -13.38
N ASN A 83 -28.54 -11.10 -13.46
CA ASN A 83 -29.47 -10.00 -13.20
C ASN A 83 -30.02 -9.46 -14.53
N ASN A 84 -30.90 -8.44 -14.47
CA ASN A 84 -31.60 -7.93 -15.67
C ASN A 84 -30.65 -7.63 -16.85
N ASN A 85 -29.54 -6.92 -16.63
CA ASN A 85 -28.59 -6.54 -17.69
C ASN A 85 -27.15 -6.99 -17.42
N THR A 86 -26.86 -7.53 -16.26
CA THR A 86 -25.51 -7.92 -15.82
C THR A 86 -25.47 -9.36 -15.38
N ILE A 87 -24.26 -9.94 -15.37
CA ILE A 87 -23.97 -11.23 -14.77
C ILE A 87 -22.96 -10.98 -13.67
N LYS A 88 -23.34 -11.34 -12.45
CA LYS A 88 -22.47 -11.35 -11.29
C LYS A 88 -21.74 -12.68 -11.22
N VAL A 89 -20.42 -12.61 -11.06
CA VAL A 89 -19.55 -13.76 -10.96
C VAL A 89 -19.04 -13.85 -9.54
N TYR A 90 -19.33 -14.95 -8.87
CA TYR A 90 -18.87 -15.22 -7.54
C TYR A 90 -17.88 -16.38 -7.58
N ALA A 91 -16.76 -16.28 -6.83
CA ALA A 91 -15.79 -17.36 -6.73
C ALA A 91 -15.35 -17.54 -5.27
N GLY A 92 -15.42 -18.80 -4.80
CA GLY A 92 -15.13 -19.13 -3.42
C GLY A 92 -16.27 -18.77 -2.46
N LYS A 93 -16.02 -19.00 -1.18
CA LYS A 93 -16.97 -18.71 -0.10
C LYS A 93 -16.37 -17.74 0.89
N GLN A 94 -17.17 -16.81 1.37
CA GLN A 94 -16.75 -15.87 2.37
C GLN A 94 -16.39 -16.59 3.67
N LYS A 95 -15.23 -16.27 4.24
CA LYS A 95 -14.92 -16.68 5.60
C LYS A 95 -15.87 -15.93 6.54
N SER A 96 -16.22 -16.57 7.66
CA SER A 96 -17.03 -15.89 8.67
C SER A 96 -16.39 -14.54 9.07
N ASP A 97 -17.14 -13.46 8.96
CA ASP A 97 -16.69 -12.08 9.16
C ASP A 97 -17.32 -11.42 10.41
N GLY A 98 -17.97 -12.20 11.28
CA GLY A 98 -18.47 -11.72 12.56
C GLY A 98 -17.34 -11.30 13.52
N LEU A 99 -17.69 -10.55 14.56
CA LEU A 99 -16.76 -9.97 15.54
C LEU A 99 -15.77 -11.00 16.09
N LEU A 100 -16.28 -12.14 16.62
CA LEU A 100 -15.43 -13.18 17.22
C LEU A 100 -14.68 -13.99 16.14
N ALA A 101 -15.33 -14.27 15.02
CA ALA A 101 -14.70 -14.96 13.91
C ALA A 101 -13.56 -14.13 13.29
N THR A 102 -13.75 -12.83 13.13
CA THR A 102 -12.72 -11.90 12.66
C THR A 102 -11.56 -11.82 13.65
N ALA A 103 -11.82 -11.80 14.95
CA ALA A 103 -10.75 -11.82 15.96
C ALA A 103 -9.87 -13.07 15.84
N LYS A 104 -10.48 -14.26 15.66
CA LYS A 104 -9.77 -15.54 15.46
C LYS A 104 -9.01 -15.54 14.14
N SER A 105 -9.66 -15.20 13.04
CA SER A 105 -9.06 -15.22 11.69
C SER A 105 -7.93 -14.21 11.56
N SER A 106 -8.01 -13.06 12.24
CA SER A 106 -6.94 -12.07 12.27
C SER A 106 -5.63 -12.64 12.82
N LEU A 107 -5.69 -13.52 13.81
CA LEU A 107 -4.49 -14.17 14.33
C LEU A 107 -4.02 -15.32 13.42
N ILE A 108 -4.90 -16.27 13.15
CA ILE A 108 -4.54 -17.56 12.53
C ILE A 108 -4.30 -17.40 11.03
N ASP A 109 -5.23 -16.74 10.32
CA ASP A 109 -5.22 -16.68 8.87
C ASP A 109 -4.39 -15.51 8.31
N LEU A 110 -4.16 -14.45 9.12
CA LEU A 110 -3.40 -13.28 8.69
C LEU A 110 -2.05 -13.17 9.39
N ILE A 111 -2.03 -13.03 10.72
CA ILE A 111 -0.80 -12.62 11.44
C ILE A 111 0.24 -13.72 11.45
N ILE A 112 -0.12 -14.97 11.64
CA ILE A 112 0.84 -16.08 11.64
C ILE A 112 1.54 -16.23 10.27
N PRO A 113 0.84 -16.29 9.14
CA PRO A 113 1.49 -16.27 7.81
C PRO A 113 2.29 -14.99 7.56
N LEU A 114 1.74 -13.81 7.90
CA LEU A 114 2.41 -12.54 7.72
C LEU A 114 3.75 -12.46 8.46
N ILE A 115 3.82 -12.99 9.69
CA ILE A 115 5.07 -13.06 10.48
C ILE A 115 6.15 -13.82 9.70
N ALA A 116 5.81 -14.94 9.07
CA ALA A 116 6.77 -15.72 8.28
C ALA A 116 7.32 -14.92 7.09
N TYR A 117 6.44 -14.22 6.36
CA TYR A 117 6.87 -13.36 5.24
C TYR A 117 7.69 -12.16 5.71
N LEU A 118 7.28 -11.48 6.80
CA LEU A 118 8.06 -10.39 7.37
C LEU A 118 9.44 -10.88 7.86
N ALA A 119 9.52 -12.06 8.47
CA ALA A 119 10.79 -12.63 8.89
C ALA A 119 11.73 -12.87 7.69
N LEU A 120 11.22 -13.45 6.58
CA LEU A 120 11.97 -13.65 5.36
C LEU A 120 12.51 -12.32 4.81
N PHE A 121 11.64 -11.36 4.58
CA PHE A 121 12.04 -10.07 3.98
C PHE A 121 12.93 -9.25 4.90
N CYS A 122 12.65 -9.18 6.21
CA CYS A 122 13.52 -8.50 7.16
C CYS A 122 14.90 -9.17 7.26
N GLY A 123 14.98 -10.50 7.14
CA GLY A 123 16.25 -11.23 7.05
C GLY A 123 17.06 -10.80 5.82
N LEU A 124 16.43 -10.78 4.64
CA LEU A 124 17.08 -10.31 3.41
C LEU A 124 17.52 -8.84 3.49
N MET A 125 16.68 -7.98 4.09
CA MET A 125 17.02 -6.56 4.25
C MET A 125 18.19 -6.34 5.20
N GLU A 126 18.32 -7.14 6.27
CA GLU A 126 19.47 -7.08 7.19
C GLU A 126 20.78 -7.42 6.48
N LEU A 127 20.75 -8.34 5.49
CA LEU A 127 21.92 -8.62 4.64
C LEU A 127 22.35 -7.38 3.84
N LEU A 128 21.40 -6.61 3.28
CA LEU A 128 21.71 -5.36 2.57
C LEU A 128 22.34 -4.30 3.49
N ILE A 129 21.89 -4.22 4.73
CA ILE A 129 22.44 -3.28 5.71
C ILE A 129 23.89 -3.66 6.03
N VAL A 130 24.12 -4.90 6.48
CA VAL A 130 25.45 -5.35 6.93
C VAL A 130 26.46 -5.44 5.79
N SER A 131 26.05 -5.82 4.59
CA SER A 131 26.91 -5.82 3.41
C SER A 131 27.32 -4.41 2.94
N GLY A 132 26.67 -3.34 3.48
CA GLY A 132 26.92 -1.95 3.11
C GLY A 132 26.32 -1.56 1.76
N ALA A 133 25.31 -2.28 1.28
CA ALA A 133 24.60 -1.92 0.06
C ALA A 133 23.80 -0.62 0.24
N SER A 134 23.19 -0.41 1.42
CA SER A 134 22.46 0.81 1.75
C SER A 134 23.37 2.05 1.74
N GLU A 135 24.60 1.94 2.28
CA GLU A 135 25.58 3.03 2.25
C GLU A 135 26.07 3.32 0.83
N LYS A 136 26.31 2.29 0.01
CA LYS A 136 26.69 2.49 -1.40
C LYS A 136 25.57 3.14 -2.20
N LEU A 137 24.32 2.73 -1.97
CA LEU A 137 23.17 3.37 -2.59
C LEU A 137 23.03 4.84 -2.15
N ALA A 138 23.24 5.14 -0.87
CA ALA A 138 23.24 6.51 -0.37
C ALA A 138 24.37 7.35 -1.00
N GLN A 139 25.57 6.79 -1.15
CA GLN A 139 26.69 7.46 -1.84
C GLN A 139 26.37 7.73 -3.31
N PHE A 140 25.70 6.80 -3.99
CA PHE A 140 25.25 6.97 -5.37
C PHE A 140 24.19 8.09 -5.51
N LEU A 141 23.31 8.21 -4.53
CA LEU A 141 22.26 9.25 -4.50
C LEU A 141 22.80 10.63 -4.12
N ASN A 142 23.91 10.73 -3.39
CA ASN A 142 24.47 11.96 -2.84
C ASN A 142 24.65 13.10 -3.87
N PRO A 143 25.17 12.87 -5.10
CA PRO A 143 25.28 13.93 -6.11
C PRO A 143 23.93 14.55 -6.53
N ALA A 144 22.86 13.74 -6.58
CA ALA A 144 21.51 14.24 -6.83
C ALA A 144 20.99 15.07 -5.65
N PHE A 145 21.18 14.60 -4.42
CA PHE A 145 20.77 15.29 -3.20
C PHE A 145 21.45 16.64 -3.06
N ARG A 146 22.72 16.78 -3.41
CA ARG A 146 23.43 18.10 -3.40
C ARG A 146 22.77 19.13 -4.33
N LYS A 147 22.18 18.68 -5.46
CA LYS A 147 21.45 19.56 -6.35
C LYS A 147 20.04 19.89 -5.86
N ILE A 148 19.40 18.96 -5.16
CA ILE A 148 18.07 19.12 -4.58
C ILE A 148 18.11 20.04 -3.36
N PHE A 149 19.22 20.04 -2.59
CA PHE A 149 19.43 20.81 -1.37
C PHE A 149 20.57 21.80 -1.50
N PRO A 150 20.47 22.81 -2.39
CA PRO A 150 21.59 23.72 -2.68
C PRO A 150 21.97 24.63 -1.49
N SER A 151 21.07 24.81 -0.54
CA SER A 151 21.30 25.61 0.67
C SER A 151 22.13 24.91 1.74
N LEU A 152 22.40 23.61 1.61
CA LEU A 152 23.13 22.85 2.61
C LEU A 152 24.64 22.80 2.30
N PRO A 153 25.50 22.92 3.32
CA PRO A 153 26.95 22.72 3.17
C PRO A 153 27.23 21.28 2.69
N SER A 154 28.17 21.13 1.77
CA SER A 154 28.45 19.85 1.07
C SER A 154 28.85 18.70 2.00
N ASN A 155 29.44 19.01 3.17
CA ASN A 155 29.94 18.02 4.13
C ASN A 155 29.10 17.96 5.43
N HIS A 156 27.89 18.57 5.42
CA HIS A 156 27.07 18.56 6.62
C HIS A 156 26.44 17.18 6.86
N PRO A 157 26.41 16.67 8.10
CA PRO A 157 25.88 15.33 8.43
C PRO A 157 24.43 15.10 7.97
N SER A 158 23.59 16.15 7.90
CA SER A 158 22.22 16.05 7.40
C SER A 158 22.13 15.43 6.02
N MET A 159 23.11 15.72 5.13
CA MET A 159 23.14 15.14 3.78
C MET A 159 23.25 13.61 3.82
N SER A 160 24.12 13.08 4.67
CA SER A 160 24.28 11.64 4.85
C SER A 160 23.02 11.00 5.46
N TYR A 161 22.44 11.62 6.48
CA TYR A 161 21.22 11.09 7.09
C TYR A 161 20.02 11.09 6.13
N MET A 162 19.85 12.15 5.34
CA MET A 162 18.79 12.23 4.32
C MET A 162 18.96 11.17 3.22
N THR A 163 20.19 10.99 2.71
CA THR A 163 20.46 9.99 1.68
C THR A 163 20.30 8.56 2.21
N LEU A 164 20.68 8.30 3.47
CA LEU A 164 20.45 7.00 4.12
C LEU A 164 18.96 6.74 4.36
N ASN A 165 18.19 7.74 4.80
CA ASN A 165 16.75 7.64 4.93
C ASN A 165 16.10 7.30 3.60
N PHE A 166 16.47 8.01 2.53
CA PHE A 166 15.91 7.78 1.21
C PHE A 166 16.33 6.41 0.63
N ALA A 167 17.58 6.01 0.83
CA ALA A 167 18.07 4.69 0.45
C ALA A 167 17.32 3.56 1.20
N ALA A 168 17.06 3.76 2.49
CA ALA A 168 16.29 2.82 3.29
C ALA A 168 14.85 2.67 2.77
N ASN A 169 14.16 3.79 2.46
CA ASN A 169 12.84 3.77 1.85
C ASN A 169 12.83 3.06 0.48
N LEU A 170 13.80 3.37 -0.39
CA LEU A 170 13.96 2.72 -1.69
C LEU A 170 14.06 1.20 -1.56
N LEU A 171 14.78 0.72 -0.55
CA LEU A 171 14.98 -0.70 -0.30
C LEU A 171 13.82 -1.34 0.51
N GLY A 172 12.81 -0.59 0.92
CA GLY A 172 11.71 -1.09 1.74
C GLY A 172 12.13 -1.41 3.18
N LEU A 173 13.12 -0.68 3.71
CA LEU A 173 13.64 -0.81 5.07
C LEU A 173 12.89 0.12 6.04
N ASP A 174 11.58 -0.01 6.17
CA ASP A 174 10.71 0.89 6.94
C ASP A 174 11.22 1.15 8.36
N SER A 175 11.74 0.10 9.03
CA SER A 175 12.28 0.20 10.39
C SER A 175 13.58 1.01 10.49
N ALA A 176 14.39 1.04 9.43
CA ALA A 176 15.63 1.79 9.39
C ALA A 176 15.44 3.24 8.89
N ALA A 177 14.43 3.49 8.07
CA ALA A 177 14.18 4.80 7.50
C ALA A 177 13.85 5.86 8.58
N THR A 178 12.96 5.55 9.53
CA THR A 178 12.53 6.50 10.56
C THR A 178 13.67 7.04 11.43
N PRO A 179 14.58 6.21 12.01
CA PRO A 179 15.72 6.73 12.78
C PRO A 179 16.64 7.65 11.97
N PHE A 180 16.94 7.32 10.72
CA PHE A 180 17.75 8.18 9.85
C PHE A 180 17.05 9.50 9.54
N GLY A 181 15.73 9.45 9.31
CA GLY A 181 14.94 10.66 9.06
C GLY A 181 14.87 11.58 10.27
N LEU A 182 14.72 11.06 11.48
CA LEU A 182 14.75 11.85 12.70
C LEU A 182 16.10 12.55 12.88
N LYS A 183 17.22 11.81 12.71
CA LYS A 183 18.57 12.40 12.74
C LYS A 183 18.78 13.43 11.63
N ALA A 184 18.22 13.21 10.45
CA ALA A 184 18.24 14.21 9.38
C ALA A 184 17.55 15.50 9.81
N MET A 185 16.35 15.41 10.41
CA MET A 185 15.60 16.56 10.87
C MET A 185 16.29 17.30 12.02
N GLU A 186 16.87 16.58 13.00
CA GLU A 186 17.68 17.15 14.08
C GLU A 186 18.87 17.92 13.51
N SER A 187 19.63 17.30 12.63
CA SER A 187 20.80 17.91 11.99
C SER A 187 20.44 19.11 11.09
N LEU A 188 19.29 19.06 10.38
CA LEU A 188 18.75 20.19 9.64
C LEU A 188 18.32 21.34 10.57
N GLN A 189 17.83 21.01 11.77
CA GLN A 189 17.43 21.99 12.76
C GLN A 189 18.62 22.77 13.34
N GLU A 190 19.81 22.17 13.39
CA GLU A 190 21.03 22.86 13.77
C GLU A 190 21.34 24.04 12.82
N LEU A 191 21.11 23.84 11.51
CA LEU A 191 21.32 24.88 10.48
C LEU A 191 20.16 25.85 10.35
N ASN A 192 19.02 25.55 10.94
CA ASN A 192 17.83 26.39 10.80
C ASN A 192 17.96 27.69 11.60
N THR A 193 17.87 28.82 10.95
CA THR A 193 17.99 30.16 11.61
C THR A 193 16.74 30.50 12.43
N ASP A 194 15.56 30.10 12.00
CA ASP A 194 14.31 30.27 12.74
C ASP A 194 13.86 28.90 13.32
N LYS A 195 14.16 28.70 14.60
CA LYS A 195 13.89 27.43 15.30
C LYS A 195 12.40 27.08 15.43
N SER A 196 11.50 28.06 15.24
CA SER A 196 10.05 27.88 15.34
C SER A 196 9.37 27.51 14.01
N LYS A 197 10.07 27.72 12.89
CA LYS A 197 9.53 27.61 11.53
C LYS A 197 10.33 26.64 10.69
N ALA A 198 9.66 25.81 9.89
CA ALA A 198 10.33 24.88 9.01
C ALA A 198 11.21 25.59 7.96
N SER A 199 12.46 25.14 7.82
CA SER A 199 13.37 25.60 6.77
C SER A 199 13.00 24.96 5.42
N ASP A 200 13.49 25.53 4.33
CA ASP A 200 13.25 25.01 2.99
C ASP A 200 13.81 23.58 2.81
N ALA A 201 14.98 23.31 3.38
CA ALA A 201 15.56 21.97 3.36
C ALA A 201 14.71 20.94 4.12
N GLN A 202 14.20 21.32 5.31
CA GLN A 202 13.29 20.44 6.08
C GLN A 202 12.01 20.15 5.32
N ILE A 203 11.41 21.14 4.66
CA ILE A 203 10.18 20.95 3.86
C ILE A 203 10.45 20.03 2.67
N MET A 204 11.51 20.25 1.91
CA MET A 204 11.89 19.42 0.77
C MET A 204 12.11 17.97 1.23
N PHE A 205 12.89 17.77 2.29
CA PHE A 205 13.15 16.44 2.82
C PHE A 205 11.86 15.73 3.24
N MET A 206 10.99 16.43 3.98
CA MET A 206 9.72 15.86 4.45
C MET A 206 8.78 15.49 3.31
N CYS A 207 8.66 16.33 2.29
CA CYS A 207 7.78 16.04 1.15
C CYS A 207 8.30 14.85 0.31
N LEU A 208 9.62 14.73 0.12
CA LEU A 208 10.24 13.59 -0.57
C LEU A 208 10.11 12.30 0.25
N HIS A 209 10.33 12.36 1.57
CA HIS A 209 10.15 11.22 2.47
C HIS A 209 8.71 10.72 2.47
N ALA A 210 7.74 11.63 2.55
CA ALA A 210 6.32 11.30 2.57
C ALA A 210 5.81 10.69 1.26
N ALA A 211 6.42 11.03 0.13
CA ALA A 211 6.12 10.41 -1.15
C ALA A 211 6.50 8.92 -1.22
N GLY A 212 7.36 8.46 -0.28
CA GLY A 212 7.57 7.04 0.02
C GLY A 212 8.07 6.19 -1.15
N LEU A 213 8.98 6.73 -1.99
CA LEU A 213 9.51 5.95 -3.12
C LEU A 213 10.12 4.64 -2.65
N THR A 214 9.50 3.53 -3.05
CA THR A 214 9.89 2.17 -2.65
C THR A 214 10.03 1.28 -3.88
N LEU A 215 11.16 0.58 -4.01
CA LEU A 215 11.38 -0.42 -5.06
C LEU A 215 10.91 -1.81 -4.65
N ILE A 216 10.89 -2.08 -3.35
CA ILE A 216 10.54 -3.40 -2.80
C ILE A 216 9.43 -3.20 -1.76
N PRO A 217 8.14 -3.22 -2.13
CA PRO A 217 7.03 -3.10 -1.19
C PRO A 217 6.82 -4.41 -0.39
N THR A 218 7.81 -4.75 0.45
CA THR A 218 7.89 -6.05 1.16
C THR A 218 6.66 -6.34 2.00
N SER A 219 6.13 -5.33 2.68
CA SER A 219 4.93 -5.47 3.51
C SER A 219 3.68 -5.78 2.68
N ILE A 220 3.51 -5.14 1.53
CA ILE A 220 2.38 -5.40 0.63
C ILE A 220 2.44 -6.82 0.07
N ILE A 221 3.63 -7.25 -0.38
CA ILE A 221 3.84 -8.63 -0.84
C ILE A 221 3.48 -9.61 0.29
N GLY A 222 3.91 -9.32 1.52
CA GLY A 222 3.60 -10.15 2.70
C GLY A 222 2.10 -10.25 2.99
N TYR A 223 1.36 -9.13 2.93
CA TYR A 223 -0.10 -9.13 3.13
C TYR A 223 -0.84 -9.88 2.02
N ARG A 224 -0.46 -9.67 0.77
CA ARG A 224 -1.06 -10.39 -0.36
C ARG A 224 -0.79 -11.90 -0.29
N ALA A 225 0.43 -12.28 0.09
CA ALA A 225 0.79 -13.69 0.30
C ALA A 225 0.00 -14.30 1.47
N ALA A 226 -0.17 -13.58 2.57
CA ALA A 226 -0.98 -14.01 3.71
C ALA A 226 -2.46 -14.20 3.36
N GLU A 227 -2.99 -13.38 2.44
CA GLU A 227 -4.38 -13.51 1.93
C GLU A 227 -4.48 -14.44 0.70
N ASN A 228 -3.44 -15.25 0.43
CA ASN A 228 -3.41 -16.28 -0.62
C ASN A 228 -3.57 -15.74 -2.05
N ALA A 229 -2.94 -14.60 -2.36
CA ALA A 229 -2.87 -14.11 -3.73
C ALA A 229 -2.22 -15.16 -4.66
N SER A 230 -2.75 -15.30 -5.87
CA SER A 230 -2.18 -16.19 -6.89
C SER A 230 -0.74 -15.78 -7.29
N ASN A 231 -0.48 -14.48 -7.33
CA ASN A 231 0.85 -13.89 -7.41
C ASN A 231 0.95 -12.67 -6.47
N PRO A 232 1.55 -12.80 -5.28
CA PRO A 232 1.69 -11.68 -4.35
C PRO A 232 2.51 -10.50 -4.89
N ALA A 233 3.37 -10.74 -5.89
CA ALA A 233 4.26 -9.74 -6.46
C ALA A 233 3.67 -8.96 -7.65
N ASP A 234 2.48 -9.29 -8.16
CA ASP A 234 1.92 -8.67 -9.37
C ASP A 234 1.66 -7.16 -9.24
N VAL A 235 1.48 -6.66 -8.01
CA VAL A 235 1.31 -5.22 -7.71
C VAL A 235 2.64 -4.46 -7.51
N VAL A 236 3.80 -5.13 -7.52
CA VAL A 236 5.10 -4.49 -7.24
C VAL A 236 5.38 -3.36 -8.22
N LEU A 237 5.23 -3.62 -9.51
CA LEU A 237 5.48 -2.62 -10.54
C LEU A 237 4.49 -1.44 -10.49
N PRO A 238 3.17 -1.66 -10.36
CA PRO A 238 2.22 -0.59 -10.05
C PRO A 238 2.59 0.26 -8.84
N CYS A 239 3.02 -0.35 -7.74
CA CYS A 239 3.46 0.36 -6.53
C CYS A 239 4.69 1.24 -6.80
N ILE A 240 5.70 0.71 -7.51
CA ILE A 240 6.91 1.45 -7.89
C ILE A 240 6.54 2.68 -8.73
N ILE A 241 5.74 2.50 -9.77
CA ILE A 241 5.35 3.61 -10.67
C ILE A 241 4.59 4.68 -9.89
N THR A 242 3.62 4.27 -9.05
CA THR A 242 2.80 5.20 -8.28
C THR A 242 3.64 6.01 -7.29
N SER A 243 4.53 5.38 -6.53
CA SER A 243 5.41 6.06 -5.58
C SER A 243 6.46 6.94 -6.29
N LEU A 244 6.93 6.55 -7.47
CA LEU A 244 7.82 7.35 -8.31
C LEU A 244 7.14 8.63 -8.78
N VAL A 245 5.90 8.54 -9.30
CA VAL A 245 5.12 9.71 -9.71
C VAL A 245 4.86 10.62 -8.51
N GLY A 246 4.49 10.09 -7.35
CA GLY A 246 4.33 10.85 -6.11
C GLY A 246 5.60 11.61 -5.73
N THR A 247 6.76 10.95 -5.82
CA THR A 247 8.07 11.59 -5.53
C THR A 247 8.39 12.71 -6.53
N LEU A 248 8.11 12.51 -7.82
CA LEU A 248 8.28 13.54 -8.84
C LEU A 248 7.37 14.75 -8.58
N VAL A 249 6.12 14.53 -8.25
CA VAL A 249 5.15 15.57 -7.90
C VAL A 249 5.61 16.33 -6.66
N ALA A 250 6.03 15.64 -5.59
CA ALA A 250 6.58 16.25 -4.37
C ALA A 250 7.76 17.17 -4.71
N PHE A 251 8.72 16.65 -5.47
CA PHE A 251 9.91 17.41 -5.87
C PHE A 251 9.55 18.66 -6.69
N ILE A 252 8.71 18.51 -7.73
CA ILE A 252 8.33 19.62 -8.62
C ILE A 252 7.63 20.74 -7.82
N PHE A 253 6.63 20.38 -7.00
CA PHE A 253 5.87 21.40 -6.24
C PHE A 253 6.73 22.14 -5.22
N VAL A 254 7.59 21.43 -4.48
CA VAL A 254 8.50 22.06 -3.53
C VAL A 254 9.54 22.89 -4.26
N ALA A 255 10.13 22.40 -5.35
CA ALA A 255 11.13 23.13 -6.12
C ALA A 255 10.58 24.44 -6.72
N ILE A 256 9.33 24.44 -7.22
CA ILE A 256 8.63 25.63 -7.66
C ILE A 256 8.46 26.63 -6.50
N LYS A 257 7.99 26.17 -5.34
CA LYS A 257 7.79 27.01 -4.15
C LYS A 257 9.10 27.61 -3.62
N GLN A 258 10.19 26.84 -3.70
CA GLN A 258 11.52 27.27 -3.24
C GLN A 258 12.34 27.96 -4.33
N ARG A 259 11.79 28.13 -5.53
CA ARG A 259 12.46 28.74 -6.69
C ARG A 259 13.80 28.05 -7.02
N ILE A 260 13.89 26.73 -6.81
CA ILE A 260 15.04 25.95 -7.19
C ILE A 260 15.12 25.97 -8.75
N ARG A 261 16.29 26.24 -9.27
CA ARG A 261 16.48 26.24 -10.73
C ARG A 261 16.35 24.83 -11.30
N LEU A 262 15.11 24.44 -11.66
CA LEU A 262 14.81 23.17 -12.33
C LEU A 262 15.38 23.13 -13.75
N ILE A 263 15.71 24.30 -14.33
CA ILE A 263 16.22 24.47 -15.69
C ILE A 263 17.75 24.27 -15.69
N SER A 264 18.24 23.13 -15.19
CA SER A 264 19.55 22.65 -15.62
C SER A 264 19.35 21.52 -16.62
N ILE A 265 20.16 21.51 -17.68
CA ILE A 265 20.12 20.48 -18.73
C ILE A 265 20.09 19.08 -18.09
N GLY A 266 20.85 18.86 -17.01
CA GLY A 266 20.90 17.57 -16.31
C GLY A 266 19.57 17.16 -15.65
N PHE A 267 18.82 18.09 -15.02
CA PHE A 267 17.50 17.81 -14.49
C PHE A 267 16.51 17.50 -15.61
N PHE A 268 16.50 18.32 -16.67
CA PHE A 268 15.61 18.12 -17.80
C PHE A 268 15.84 16.76 -18.46
N VAL A 269 17.10 16.34 -18.67
CA VAL A 269 17.44 15.04 -19.25
C VAL A 269 16.98 13.91 -18.33
N ILE A 270 17.27 13.96 -17.03
CA ILE A 270 16.85 12.90 -16.08
C ILE A 270 15.32 12.80 -16.03
N PHE A 271 14.61 13.92 -15.92
CA PHE A 271 13.14 13.95 -15.90
C PHE A 271 12.55 13.42 -17.21
N SER A 272 13.12 13.82 -18.36
CA SER A 272 12.67 13.33 -19.67
C SER A 272 12.88 11.83 -19.83
N ILE A 273 13.98 11.28 -19.31
CA ILE A 273 14.24 9.83 -19.30
C ILE A 273 13.22 9.11 -18.40
N ILE A 274 12.97 9.61 -17.21
CA ILE A 274 12.01 8.98 -16.28
C ILE A 274 10.59 9.05 -16.83
N ILE A 275 10.13 10.23 -17.24
CA ILE A 275 8.78 10.41 -17.78
C ILE A 275 8.63 9.64 -19.10
N GLY A 276 9.62 9.74 -20.00
CA GLY A 276 9.64 9.01 -21.25
C GLY A 276 9.64 7.49 -21.04
N GLY A 277 10.37 7.01 -20.03
CA GLY A 277 10.36 5.59 -19.63
C GLY A 277 8.99 5.15 -19.12
N ILE A 278 8.33 5.93 -18.26
CA ILE A 278 6.98 5.65 -17.75
C ILE A 278 5.98 5.64 -18.90
N VAL A 279 5.98 6.70 -19.75
CA VAL A 279 5.05 6.80 -20.88
C VAL A 279 5.30 5.68 -21.89
N GLY A 280 6.57 5.41 -22.24
CA GLY A 280 6.92 4.32 -23.13
C GLY A 280 6.48 2.96 -22.61
N PHE A 281 6.62 2.74 -21.30
CA PHE A 281 6.17 1.52 -20.64
C PHE A 281 4.64 1.39 -20.63
N ILE A 282 3.91 2.49 -20.36
CA ILE A 282 2.45 2.54 -20.44
C ILE A 282 1.99 2.22 -21.88
N LEU A 283 2.61 2.84 -22.89
CA LEU A 283 2.28 2.57 -24.29
C LEU A 283 2.56 1.12 -24.67
N PHE A 284 3.66 0.55 -24.18
CA PHE A 284 4.00 -0.85 -24.39
C PHE A 284 2.95 -1.79 -23.75
N ILE A 285 2.53 -1.55 -22.51
CA ILE A 285 1.45 -2.32 -21.85
C ILE A 285 0.12 -2.16 -22.61
N ASN A 286 -0.19 -0.95 -23.06
CA ASN A 286 -1.43 -0.70 -23.82
C ASN A 286 -1.48 -1.37 -25.19
N SER A 287 -0.33 -1.72 -25.78
CA SER A 287 -0.26 -2.46 -27.03
C SER A 287 -0.61 -3.96 -26.89
N MET A 288 -0.65 -4.47 -25.65
CA MET A 288 -0.97 -5.87 -25.33
C MET A 288 -2.48 -6.08 -25.17
N ASN A 289 -2.97 -7.27 -25.52
CA ASN A 289 -4.32 -7.68 -25.16
C ASN A 289 -4.42 -8.01 -23.65
N LEU A 290 -5.63 -8.14 -23.11
CA LEU A 290 -5.86 -8.32 -21.68
C LEU A 290 -5.14 -9.57 -21.11
N ILE A 291 -5.11 -10.68 -21.83
CA ILE A 291 -4.45 -11.91 -21.40
C ILE A 291 -2.93 -11.73 -21.36
N GLU A 292 -2.37 -11.12 -22.40
CA GLU A 292 -0.93 -10.82 -22.49
C GLU A 292 -0.50 -9.86 -21.39
N LYS A 293 -1.30 -8.82 -21.08
CA LYS A 293 -1.05 -7.89 -19.97
C LYS A 293 -0.92 -8.63 -18.64
N ASN A 294 -1.90 -9.47 -18.32
CA ASN A 294 -1.92 -10.21 -17.06
C ASN A 294 -0.71 -11.15 -16.94
N VAL A 295 -0.40 -11.89 -18.00
CA VAL A 295 0.76 -12.80 -18.04
C VAL A 295 2.08 -12.02 -17.93
N PHE A 296 2.21 -10.92 -18.67
CA PHE A 296 3.41 -10.08 -18.64
C PHE A 296 3.62 -9.47 -17.25
N THR A 297 2.59 -8.82 -16.71
CA THR A 297 2.67 -8.13 -15.40
C THR A 297 3.02 -9.10 -14.28
N SER A 298 2.35 -10.27 -14.27
CA SER A 298 2.60 -11.32 -13.29
C SER A 298 4.02 -11.87 -13.39
N ASN A 299 4.46 -12.25 -14.59
CA ASN A 299 5.79 -12.82 -14.80
C ASN A 299 6.89 -11.78 -14.56
N PHE A 300 6.72 -10.56 -15.08
CA PHE A 300 7.70 -9.49 -14.92
C PHE A 300 7.92 -9.13 -13.45
N SER A 301 6.84 -8.95 -12.69
CA SER A 301 6.92 -8.62 -11.27
C SER A 301 7.53 -9.76 -10.45
N GLY A 302 7.17 -11.02 -10.77
CA GLY A 302 7.76 -12.20 -10.13
C GLY A 302 9.26 -12.34 -10.43
N VAL A 303 9.66 -12.18 -11.70
CA VAL A 303 11.08 -12.21 -12.11
C VAL A 303 11.85 -11.07 -11.46
N LEU A 304 11.28 -9.85 -11.43
CA LEU A 304 11.89 -8.71 -10.77
C LEU A 304 12.17 -8.98 -9.29
N LEU A 305 11.19 -9.54 -8.57
CA LEU A 305 11.36 -9.91 -7.16
C LEU A 305 12.47 -10.95 -6.97
N LEU A 306 12.49 -12.01 -7.80
CA LEU A 306 13.52 -13.04 -7.74
C LEU A 306 14.93 -12.48 -8.05
N LEU A 307 15.04 -11.57 -9.04
CA LEU A 307 16.29 -10.89 -9.36
C LEU A 307 16.77 -10.01 -8.20
N ILE A 308 15.87 -9.32 -7.51
CA ILE A 308 16.20 -8.53 -6.32
C ILE A 308 16.75 -9.45 -5.21
N ILE A 309 16.06 -10.55 -4.91
CA ILE A 309 16.51 -11.52 -3.90
C ILE A 309 17.88 -12.09 -4.29
N PHE A 310 18.04 -12.51 -5.54
CA PHE A 310 19.32 -13.02 -6.07
C PHE A 310 20.43 -11.98 -5.93
N PHE A 311 20.18 -10.73 -6.32
CA PHE A 311 21.16 -9.65 -6.17
C PHE A 311 21.54 -9.41 -4.70
N ILE A 312 20.58 -9.44 -3.77
CA ILE A 312 20.84 -9.30 -2.33
C ILE A 312 21.81 -10.40 -1.85
N LEU A 313 21.53 -11.65 -2.20
CA LEU A 313 22.32 -12.80 -1.78
C LEU A 313 23.72 -12.78 -2.40
N VAL A 314 23.83 -12.51 -3.69
CA VAL A 314 25.14 -12.41 -4.39
C VAL A 314 25.94 -11.23 -3.84
N TYR A 315 25.31 -10.07 -3.61
CA TYR A 315 25.99 -8.92 -3.04
C TYR A 315 26.50 -9.18 -1.63
N ALA A 316 25.69 -9.83 -0.78
CA ALA A 316 26.10 -10.25 0.56
C ALA A 316 27.28 -11.22 0.50
N PHE A 317 27.25 -12.20 -0.41
CA PHE A 317 28.34 -13.18 -0.60
C PHE A 317 29.65 -12.50 -1.04
N ILE A 318 29.59 -11.61 -2.02
CA ILE A 318 30.80 -10.87 -2.49
C ILE A 318 31.41 -10.01 -1.38
N HIS A 319 30.58 -9.51 -0.44
CA HIS A 319 31.02 -8.65 0.66
C HIS A 319 31.08 -9.39 2.00
N GLU A 320 31.29 -10.69 2.00
CA GLU A 320 31.33 -11.55 3.20
C GLU A 320 32.29 -11.04 4.28
N LYS A 321 33.42 -10.42 3.90
CA LYS A 321 34.39 -9.82 4.83
C LYS A 321 33.74 -8.80 5.78
N LYS A 322 32.75 -8.02 5.32
CA LYS A 322 32.05 -7.05 6.17
C LYS A 322 31.24 -7.67 7.30
N PHE A 323 30.76 -8.88 7.10
CA PHE A 323 30.07 -9.65 8.14
C PHE A 323 31.07 -10.14 9.19
N THR A 324 32.22 -10.65 8.76
CA THR A 324 33.27 -11.09 9.64
C THR A 324 33.86 -9.94 10.48
N GLU A 325 34.04 -8.74 9.89
CA GLU A 325 34.48 -7.54 10.60
C GLU A 325 33.50 -7.11 11.71
N GLN A 326 32.23 -7.47 11.61
CA GLN A 326 31.19 -7.25 12.62
C GLN A 326 30.97 -8.45 13.54
N ASN A 327 31.92 -9.43 13.57
CA ASN A 327 31.83 -10.67 14.34
C ASN A 327 30.53 -11.46 14.07
N THR A 328 30.08 -11.51 12.80
CA THR A 328 28.91 -12.26 12.37
C THR A 328 29.18 -12.95 11.03
N ASN A 329 28.22 -13.73 10.55
CA ASN A 329 28.24 -14.33 9.22
C ASN A 329 26.89 -14.01 8.50
N ILE A 330 26.81 -14.40 7.22
CA ILE A 330 25.64 -14.13 6.38
C ILE A 330 24.38 -14.75 6.99
N PHE A 331 24.46 -16.02 7.44
CA PHE A 331 23.30 -16.73 7.98
C PHE A 331 22.84 -16.16 9.32
N ASP A 332 23.76 -15.89 10.26
CA ASP A 332 23.41 -15.30 11.56
C ASP A 332 22.85 -13.89 11.41
N THR A 333 23.33 -13.14 10.43
CA THR A 333 22.78 -11.82 10.07
C THR A 333 21.37 -11.94 9.54
N PHE A 334 21.12 -12.90 8.64
CA PHE A 334 19.76 -13.19 8.18
C PHE A 334 18.81 -13.54 9.35
N VAL A 335 19.25 -14.44 10.25
CA VAL A 335 18.48 -14.84 11.45
C VAL A 335 18.20 -13.64 12.35
N ARG A 336 19.17 -12.75 12.54
CA ARG A 336 18.98 -11.50 13.29
C ARG A 336 17.92 -10.62 12.67
N GLY A 337 17.96 -10.41 11.35
CA GLY A 337 16.93 -9.67 10.61
C GLY A 337 15.57 -10.35 10.68
N ALA A 338 15.52 -11.67 10.54
CA ALA A 338 14.28 -12.45 10.68
C ALA A 338 13.65 -12.28 12.08
N ASN A 339 14.45 -12.24 13.15
CA ASN A 339 13.96 -11.94 14.49
C ASN A 339 13.36 -10.52 14.60
N ASN A 340 13.89 -9.55 13.86
CA ASN A 340 13.28 -8.22 13.77
C ASN A 340 11.91 -8.27 13.05
N GLY A 341 11.79 -9.09 12.01
CA GLY A 341 10.52 -9.39 11.34
C GLY A 341 9.48 -9.99 12.29
N LEU A 342 9.87 -10.95 13.14
CA LEU A 342 9.00 -11.51 14.19
C LEU A 342 8.50 -10.43 15.17
N LYS A 343 9.41 -9.56 15.64
CA LYS A 343 9.04 -8.44 16.52
C LYS A 343 8.06 -7.49 15.85
N THR A 344 8.28 -7.18 14.58
CA THR A 344 7.39 -6.32 13.77
C THR A 344 6.01 -6.94 13.65
N GLY A 345 5.91 -8.22 13.29
CA GLY A 345 4.64 -8.94 13.22
C GLY A 345 3.88 -8.95 14.55
N LYS A 346 4.58 -9.22 15.65
CA LYS A 346 4.01 -9.13 17.00
C LYS A 346 3.47 -7.74 17.33
N SER A 347 4.16 -6.68 16.92
CA SER A 347 3.72 -5.30 17.17
C SER A 347 2.53 -4.89 16.30
N ILE A 348 2.40 -5.45 15.10
CA ILE A 348 1.30 -5.19 14.17
C ILE A 348 0.00 -5.83 14.66
N PHE A 349 0.06 -7.00 15.30
CA PHE A 349 -1.12 -7.79 15.67
C PHE A 349 -2.20 -7.02 16.44
N PRO A 350 -1.92 -6.30 17.55
CA PRO A 350 -2.95 -5.61 18.30
C PRO A 350 -3.66 -4.52 17.46
N TYR A 351 -2.93 -3.83 16.60
CA TYR A 351 -3.50 -2.82 15.70
C TYR A 351 -4.35 -3.46 14.61
N ALA A 352 -3.87 -4.54 13.99
CA ALA A 352 -4.62 -5.28 12.99
C ALA A 352 -5.90 -5.87 13.59
N LEU A 353 -5.81 -6.52 14.75
CA LEU A 353 -6.97 -7.05 15.48
C LEU A 353 -8.01 -5.96 15.75
N GLY A 354 -7.60 -4.85 16.39
CA GLY A 354 -8.50 -3.77 16.73
C GLY A 354 -9.19 -3.15 15.50
N MET A 355 -8.46 -2.96 14.42
CA MET A 355 -9.02 -2.39 13.18
C MET A 355 -9.91 -3.37 12.43
N LEU A 356 -9.50 -4.62 12.26
CA LEU A 356 -10.29 -5.61 11.53
C LEU A 356 -11.61 -5.94 12.25
N VAL A 357 -11.58 -6.03 13.58
CA VAL A 357 -12.81 -6.22 14.37
C VAL A 357 -13.74 -5.00 14.26
N ALA A 358 -13.21 -3.77 14.28
CA ALA A 358 -14.01 -2.57 14.09
C ALA A 358 -14.64 -2.52 12.67
N ILE A 359 -13.87 -2.87 11.64
CA ILE A 359 -14.33 -2.90 10.25
C ILE A 359 -15.36 -4.00 10.04
N SER A 360 -15.16 -5.18 10.63
CA SER A 360 -16.14 -6.28 10.59
C SER A 360 -17.49 -5.84 11.15
N LEU A 361 -17.48 -5.22 12.36
CA LEU A 361 -18.69 -4.68 12.96
C LEU A 361 -19.35 -3.61 12.08
N PHE A 362 -18.55 -2.72 11.51
CA PHE A 362 -19.01 -1.65 10.62
C PHE A 362 -19.67 -2.19 9.34
N ARG A 363 -19.09 -3.22 8.71
CA ARG A 363 -19.68 -3.90 7.56
C ARG A 363 -20.99 -4.59 7.91
N ASN A 364 -20.97 -5.35 8.99
CA ASN A 364 -22.14 -6.15 9.40
C ASN A 364 -23.29 -5.26 9.93
N SER A 365 -23.05 -3.98 10.19
CA SER A 365 -24.07 -3.00 10.53
C SER A 365 -24.78 -2.35 9.34
N GLU A 366 -24.50 -2.75 8.09
CA GLU A 366 -24.97 -2.12 6.83
C GLU A 366 -24.60 -0.64 6.66
N LEU A 367 -24.09 0.01 7.69
CA LEU A 367 -23.68 1.40 7.63
C LEU A 367 -22.59 1.62 6.56
N PHE A 368 -21.71 0.61 6.37
CA PHE A 368 -20.71 0.64 5.32
C PHE A 368 -21.33 0.66 3.93
N GLU A 369 -22.36 -0.14 3.69
CA GLU A 369 -23.06 -0.19 2.38
C GLU A 369 -23.74 1.14 2.06
N ILE A 370 -24.38 1.78 3.04
CA ILE A 370 -24.99 3.10 2.89
C ILE A 370 -23.94 4.13 2.46
N ILE A 371 -22.80 4.18 3.15
CA ILE A 371 -21.71 5.13 2.86
C ILE A 371 -21.05 4.79 1.52
N SER A 372 -20.78 3.52 1.25
CA SER A 372 -20.16 3.07 0.00
C SER A 372 -21.08 3.40 -1.20
N ASN A 373 -22.38 3.13 -1.11
CA ASN A 373 -23.33 3.46 -2.15
C ASN A 373 -23.46 4.97 -2.36
N PHE A 374 -23.43 5.78 -1.30
CA PHE A 374 -23.41 7.24 -1.42
C PHE A 374 -22.16 7.71 -2.17
N ILE A 375 -20.98 7.23 -1.80
CA ILE A 375 -19.72 7.55 -2.47
C ILE A 375 -19.74 7.07 -3.93
N SER A 376 -20.15 5.83 -4.17
CA SER A 376 -20.25 5.26 -5.51
C SER A 376 -21.19 6.07 -6.41
N ASN A 377 -22.38 6.45 -5.91
CA ASN A 377 -23.31 7.29 -6.63
C ASN A 377 -22.74 8.68 -6.95
N LEU A 378 -21.99 9.28 -6.01
CA LEU A 378 -21.34 10.56 -6.24
C LEU A 378 -20.31 10.47 -7.37
N PHE A 379 -19.48 9.43 -7.38
CA PHE A 379 -18.40 9.23 -8.36
C PHE A 379 -18.89 8.61 -9.68
N SER A 380 -20.03 7.94 -9.71
CA SER A 380 -20.62 7.41 -10.94
C SER A 380 -20.98 8.52 -11.93
N HIS A 381 -21.34 9.71 -11.44
CA HIS A 381 -21.55 10.91 -12.27
C HIS A 381 -20.27 11.35 -13.03
N PHE A 382 -19.11 10.95 -12.54
CA PHE A 382 -17.81 11.19 -13.17
C PHE A 382 -17.29 9.99 -13.99
N GLY A 383 -18.13 8.96 -14.17
CA GLY A 383 -17.74 7.75 -14.93
C GLY A 383 -16.76 6.82 -14.23
N VAL A 384 -16.60 6.95 -12.91
CA VAL A 384 -15.68 6.08 -12.11
C VAL A 384 -16.37 4.73 -11.86
N ALA A 385 -15.70 3.65 -12.19
CA ALA A 385 -16.19 2.29 -11.98
C ALA A 385 -16.37 1.97 -10.48
N LYS A 386 -17.31 1.08 -10.16
CA LYS A 386 -17.63 0.71 -8.78
C LYS A 386 -16.44 0.04 -8.08
N GLU A 387 -15.72 -0.81 -8.79
CA GLU A 387 -14.52 -1.50 -8.29
C GLU A 387 -13.45 -0.54 -7.76
N ILE A 388 -13.35 0.65 -8.38
CA ILE A 388 -12.44 1.71 -7.95
C ILE A 388 -12.97 2.37 -6.69
N THR A 389 -14.27 2.70 -6.64
CA THR A 389 -14.87 3.37 -5.48
C THR A 389 -14.89 2.50 -4.23
N ASP A 390 -15.03 1.19 -4.38
CA ASP A 390 -15.00 0.22 -3.28
C ASP A 390 -13.62 0.15 -2.58
N SER A 391 -12.54 0.55 -3.26
CA SER A 391 -11.20 0.64 -2.68
C SER A 391 -10.88 2.01 -2.04
N PHE A 392 -11.71 3.04 -2.22
CA PHE A 392 -11.44 4.42 -1.77
C PHE A 392 -11.28 4.58 -0.26
N SER A 393 -11.86 3.69 0.54
CA SER A 393 -11.68 3.69 2.00
C SER A 393 -10.19 3.65 2.41
N VAL A 394 -9.38 2.91 1.66
CA VAL A 394 -7.92 2.84 1.87
C VAL A 394 -7.28 4.19 1.56
N ALA A 395 -7.57 4.76 0.39
CA ALA A 395 -7.02 6.05 -0.05
C ALA A 395 -7.40 7.20 0.90
N LEU A 396 -8.65 7.25 1.35
CA LEU A 396 -9.15 8.28 2.26
C LEU A 396 -8.50 8.22 3.64
N LEU A 397 -8.22 7.02 4.14
CA LEU A 397 -7.62 6.84 5.46
C LEU A 397 -6.09 6.93 5.45
N ARG A 398 -5.44 6.72 4.31
CA ARG A 398 -3.99 6.69 4.21
C ARG A 398 -3.29 7.93 4.78
N PRO A 399 -3.72 9.18 4.52
CA PRO A 399 -3.12 10.37 5.11
C PRO A 399 -3.20 10.41 6.64
N PHE A 400 -4.25 9.82 7.22
CA PHE A 400 -4.56 9.92 8.65
C PHE A 400 -4.01 8.77 9.48
N SER A 401 -4.05 7.54 8.95
CA SER A 401 -3.76 6.33 9.71
C SER A 401 -3.24 5.20 8.83
N SER A 402 -1.98 4.83 9.03
CA SER A 402 -1.37 3.67 8.35
C SER A 402 -2.03 2.34 8.75
N SER A 403 -2.33 2.14 10.04
CA SER A 403 -2.98 0.93 10.52
C SER A 403 -4.46 0.87 10.11
N GLY A 404 -5.16 2.01 10.09
CA GLY A 404 -6.54 2.10 9.62
C GLY A 404 -6.68 1.76 8.15
N SER A 405 -5.90 2.41 7.29
CA SER A 405 -5.91 2.14 5.84
C SER A 405 -5.47 0.71 5.53
N ARG A 406 -4.52 0.16 6.28
CA ARG A 406 -4.11 -1.25 6.17
C ARG A 406 -5.24 -2.23 6.51
N GLY A 407 -6.02 -1.92 7.56
CA GLY A 407 -7.21 -2.71 7.91
C GLY A 407 -8.21 -2.75 6.76
N PHE A 408 -8.52 -1.61 6.15
CA PHE A 408 -9.41 -1.55 4.98
C PHE A 408 -8.80 -2.20 3.72
N MET A 409 -7.47 -2.15 3.55
CA MET A 409 -6.81 -2.89 2.46
C MET A 409 -7.03 -4.40 2.61
N ILE A 410 -6.81 -4.94 3.82
CA ILE A 410 -7.01 -6.37 4.11
C ILE A 410 -8.48 -6.73 3.92
N ASP A 411 -9.37 -5.91 4.42
CA ASP A 411 -10.80 -6.09 4.28
C ASP A 411 -11.24 -6.06 2.80
N SER A 412 -10.72 -5.13 1.99
CA SER A 412 -10.98 -5.08 0.54
C SER A 412 -10.50 -6.34 -0.18
N MET A 413 -9.31 -6.85 0.17
CA MET A 413 -8.79 -8.11 -0.38
C MET A 413 -9.69 -9.31 -0.03
N ARG A 414 -10.21 -9.36 1.19
CA ARG A 414 -11.07 -10.45 1.67
C ARG A 414 -12.46 -10.40 1.06
N THR A 415 -13.03 -9.21 0.94
CA THR A 415 -14.41 -9.01 0.49
C THR A 415 -14.56 -9.12 -1.02
N TYR A 416 -13.65 -8.46 -1.74
CA TYR A 416 -13.75 -8.35 -3.21
C TYR A 416 -12.80 -9.33 -3.93
N GLY A 417 -11.96 -10.04 -3.17
CA GLY A 417 -10.93 -10.93 -3.67
C GLY A 417 -9.56 -10.25 -3.77
N VAL A 418 -8.52 -10.97 -3.33
CA VAL A 418 -7.13 -10.48 -3.30
C VAL A 418 -6.59 -10.15 -4.70
N ASP A 419 -7.04 -10.88 -5.72
CA ASP A 419 -6.63 -10.73 -7.11
C ASP A 419 -7.63 -9.93 -7.97
N SER A 420 -8.70 -9.38 -7.35
CA SER A 420 -9.61 -8.45 -8.02
C SER A 420 -8.95 -7.09 -8.25
N LEU A 421 -9.51 -6.28 -9.15
CA LEU A 421 -9.07 -4.89 -9.36
C LEU A 421 -9.13 -4.09 -8.04
N THR A 422 -10.23 -4.24 -7.28
CA THR A 422 -10.43 -3.58 -5.97
C THR A 422 -9.35 -3.98 -4.97
N GLY A 423 -9.06 -5.28 -4.83
CA GLY A 423 -8.03 -5.78 -3.91
C GLY A 423 -6.62 -5.32 -4.28
N ARG A 424 -6.27 -5.37 -5.58
CA ARG A 424 -4.99 -4.87 -6.09
C ARG A 424 -4.85 -3.36 -5.92
N LEU A 425 -5.90 -2.59 -6.27
CA LEU A 425 -5.90 -1.13 -6.14
C LEU A 425 -5.80 -0.70 -4.66
N ALA A 426 -6.46 -1.40 -3.74
CA ALA A 426 -6.32 -1.18 -2.31
C ALA A 426 -4.85 -1.35 -1.84
N CYS A 427 -4.14 -2.36 -2.37
CA CYS A 427 -2.72 -2.59 -2.10
C CYS A 427 -1.84 -1.46 -2.67
N ILE A 428 -2.13 -0.98 -3.88
CA ILE A 428 -1.40 0.12 -4.51
C ILE A 428 -1.63 1.41 -3.72
N PHE A 429 -2.86 1.73 -3.30
CA PHE A 429 -3.15 2.87 -2.44
C PHE A 429 -2.38 2.81 -1.12
N GLN A 430 -2.32 1.64 -0.48
CA GLN A 430 -1.57 1.46 0.77
C GLN A 430 -0.07 1.68 0.61
N SER A 431 0.50 1.35 -0.55
CA SER A 431 1.92 1.48 -0.87
C SER A 431 2.31 2.86 -1.43
N SER A 432 1.35 3.68 -1.85
CA SER A 432 1.60 4.83 -2.71
C SER A 432 2.26 6.03 -2.02
N ALA A 433 2.08 6.19 -0.72
CA ALA A 433 2.64 7.29 0.08
C ALA A 433 2.73 6.91 1.55
N GLU A 434 3.47 7.68 2.34
CA GLU A 434 3.47 7.58 3.79
C GLU A 434 2.23 8.26 4.41
N THR A 435 2.01 8.03 5.71
CA THR A 435 0.89 8.61 6.44
C THR A 435 1.16 10.08 6.77
N THR A 436 0.63 10.99 5.96
CA THR A 436 0.93 12.43 5.97
C THR A 436 0.88 13.06 7.36
N PHE A 437 -0.23 12.92 8.09
CA PHE A 437 -0.35 13.56 9.42
C PHE A 437 0.56 12.93 10.47
N TYR A 438 0.80 11.62 10.40
CA TYR A 438 1.73 10.95 11.31
C TYR A 438 3.17 11.39 11.08
N VAL A 439 3.61 11.41 9.83
CA VAL A 439 4.96 11.83 9.44
C VAL A 439 5.23 13.27 9.89
N ILE A 440 4.30 14.19 9.63
CA ILE A 440 4.38 15.57 10.11
C ILE A 440 4.53 15.64 11.64
N ALA A 441 3.68 14.92 12.36
CA ALA A 441 3.68 14.95 13.83
C ALA A 441 4.97 14.39 14.42
N VAL A 442 5.49 13.29 13.86
CA VAL A 442 6.72 12.63 14.36
C VAL A 442 7.95 13.47 14.06
N TYR A 443 8.13 13.89 12.81
CA TYR A 443 9.39 14.53 12.39
C TYR A 443 9.49 16.00 12.81
N PHE A 444 8.45 16.80 12.60
CA PHE A 444 8.44 18.18 13.09
C PHE A 444 8.25 18.25 14.61
N GLY A 445 7.53 17.29 15.20
CA GLY A 445 7.37 17.17 16.64
C GLY A 445 8.70 16.91 17.36
N ALA A 446 9.56 16.03 16.81
CA ALA A 446 10.87 15.71 17.38
C ALA A 446 11.79 16.94 17.50
N ILE A 447 11.64 17.92 16.62
CA ILE A 447 12.44 19.16 16.60
C ILE A 447 11.65 20.38 17.07
N ASN A 448 10.48 20.20 17.66
CA ASN A 448 9.62 21.24 18.23
C ASN A 448 9.20 22.35 17.24
N ILE A 449 9.11 22.05 15.94
CA ILE A 449 8.61 23.01 14.94
C ILE A 449 7.08 22.95 14.91
N ARG A 450 6.43 24.12 15.10
CA ARG A 450 4.97 24.28 15.02
C ARG A 450 4.52 24.86 13.69
N ASN A 451 5.31 25.76 13.09
CA ASN A 451 4.98 26.36 11.81
C ASN A 451 5.62 25.56 10.66
N ILE A 452 4.87 24.62 10.11
CA ILE A 452 5.31 23.74 9.01
C ILE A 452 5.14 24.36 7.63
N ARG A 453 4.73 25.64 7.53
CA ARG A 453 4.53 26.39 6.28
C ARG A 453 3.59 25.64 5.33
N TYR A 454 3.98 25.48 4.08
CA TYR A 454 3.22 24.81 3.02
C TYR A 454 3.39 23.29 2.97
N THR A 455 4.11 22.67 3.88
CA THR A 455 4.42 21.22 3.87
C THR A 455 3.17 20.36 3.79
N LEU A 456 2.17 20.60 4.66
CA LEU A 456 0.93 19.83 4.68
C LEU A 456 0.20 19.91 3.34
N GLY A 457 0.10 21.11 2.74
CA GLY A 457 -0.59 21.29 1.46
C GLY A 457 0.07 20.55 0.32
N VAL A 458 1.42 20.52 0.28
CA VAL A 458 2.16 19.75 -0.72
C VAL A 458 1.99 18.25 -0.50
N MET A 459 2.09 17.77 0.76
CA MET A 459 1.93 16.35 1.06
C MET A 459 0.54 15.81 0.68
N LEU A 460 -0.54 16.55 1.00
CA LEU A 460 -1.90 16.18 0.60
C LEU A 460 -2.09 16.19 -0.93
N LEU A 461 -1.41 17.10 -1.62
CA LEU A 461 -1.42 17.13 -3.08
C LEU A 461 -0.68 15.92 -3.67
N VAL A 462 0.41 15.49 -3.03
CA VAL A 462 1.12 14.25 -3.38
C VAL A 462 0.24 13.03 -3.14
N ASP A 463 -0.46 12.97 -2.00
CA ASP A 463 -1.42 11.89 -1.71
C ASP A 463 -2.49 11.80 -2.82
N LEU A 464 -3.08 12.94 -3.22
CA LEU A 464 -4.05 12.99 -4.32
C LEU A 464 -3.45 12.54 -5.66
N ALA A 465 -2.23 13.00 -6.00
CA ALA A 465 -1.54 12.58 -7.22
C ALA A 465 -1.26 11.08 -7.23
N CYS A 466 -0.87 10.51 -6.09
CA CYS A 466 -0.69 9.07 -5.92
C CYS A 466 -2.00 8.30 -6.12
N VAL A 467 -3.11 8.78 -5.56
CA VAL A 467 -4.43 8.17 -5.75
C VAL A 467 -4.83 8.15 -7.23
N VAL A 468 -4.72 9.28 -7.93
CA VAL A 468 -5.03 9.37 -9.36
C VAL A 468 -4.13 8.44 -10.18
N THR A 469 -2.83 8.44 -9.89
CA THR A 469 -1.86 7.58 -10.58
C THR A 469 -2.16 6.11 -10.32
N ALA A 470 -2.46 5.72 -9.09
CA ALA A 470 -2.80 4.34 -8.72
C ALA A 470 -4.02 3.84 -9.49
N ILE A 471 -5.07 4.67 -9.62
CA ILE A 471 -6.28 4.32 -10.40
C ILE A 471 -5.90 4.09 -11.87
N ILE A 472 -5.18 5.03 -12.48
CA ILE A 472 -4.78 4.92 -13.89
C ILE A 472 -3.94 3.66 -14.10
N ILE A 473 -2.92 3.46 -13.29
CA ILE A 473 -2.00 2.31 -13.42
C ILE A 473 -2.74 0.99 -13.17
N ALA A 474 -3.55 0.88 -12.11
CA ALA A 474 -4.31 -0.33 -11.85
C ALA A 474 -5.27 -0.67 -13.02
N SER A 475 -6.00 0.32 -13.55
CA SER A 475 -6.90 0.11 -14.70
C SER A 475 -6.18 -0.23 -16.00
N LEU A 476 -4.88 0.09 -16.12
CA LEU A 476 -4.06 -0.26 -17.28
C LEU A 476 -3.46 -1.67 -17.17
N PHE A 477 -3.14 -2.10 -15.94
CA PHE A 477 -2.45 -3.37 -15.67
C PHE A 477 -3.42 -4.53 -15.49
N PHE A 478 -4.59 -4.29 -14.91
CA PHE A 478 -5.56 -5.27 -14.47
C PHE A 478 -6.96 -5.00 -15.06
#